data_0ccda2dfaf01eba687dd306dda44bc7b
#
_entry.id   0ccda2dfaf01eba687dd306dda44bc7b
#
_cell.length_a   1.000
_cell.length_b   1.000
_cell.length_c   1.000
_cell.angle_alpha   90.00
_cell.angle_beta   90.00
_cell.angle_gamma   90.00
#
_symmetry.space_group_name_H-M   'P 1'
#
loop_
_entity.id
_entity.type
_entity.pdbx_description
1 polymer ?
#
loop_
_entity_poly.entity_id
_entity_poly.type
_entity_poly.pdbx_seq_one_letter_code
_entity_poly.pdbx_strand_id
1 'polypeptide(L)'
;MLREETVEPAKLELLKKITSIPDFSYFRLVGGLALSLLFGHRKSIDLDLFTTDSLEKETLSQILTDFFLSFTSLENKSKAILQCYIQDIKVDFVSLKDQFIYFPDIIDNIPFAHIEDLSALKLNAIKGRGAKKFF
;
A
#
# COMPACT_ATOMS: atom_id res chain seq x y z
N MET A 1 -3.20 -12.53 -14.11
CA MET A 1 -4.00 -13.03 -12.99
C MET A 1 -3.22 -13.02 -11.69
N LEU A 2 -3.85 -12.65 -10.62
CA LEU A 2 -3.18 -12.56 -9.33
C LEU A 2 -3.05 -13.91 -8.64
N ARG A 3 -1.97 -14.06 -7.88
CA ARG A 3 -1.72 -15.25 -7.06
C ARG A 3 -2.41 -15.11 -5.71
N GLU A 4 -3.74 -15.08 -5.72
CA GLU A 4 -4.52 -14.82 -4.52
C GLU A 4 -4.31 -15.89 -3.44
N GLU A 5 -3.93 -17.08 -3.82
CA GLU A 5 -3.65 -18.15 -2.88
C GLU A 5 -2.48 -17.83 -1.93
N THR A 6 -1.64 -16.86 -2.27
CA THR A 6 -0.51 -16.49 -1.43
C THR A 6 -0.86 -15.44 -0.37
N VAL A 7 -2.10 -14.98 -0.37
CA VAL A 7 -2.54 -13.89 0.51
C VAL A 7 -3.79 -14.33 1.27
N GLU A 8 -3.87 -13.96 2.55
CA GLU A 8 -5.06 -14.25 3.34
C GLU A 8 -6.27 -13.55 2.73
N PRO A 9 -7.43 -14.23 2.65
CA PRO A 9 -8.64 -13.63 2.07
C PRO A 9 -9.04 -12.31 2.70
N ALA A 10 -8.88 -12.16 4.01
CA ALA A 10 -9.23 -10.93 4.70
C ALA A 10 -8.39 -9.74 4.23
N LYS A 11 -7.10 -9.96 3.95
CA LYS A 11 -6.22 -8.90 3.47
C LYS A 11 -6.58 -8.49 2.05
N LEU A 12 -6.87 -9.45 1.19
CA LEU A 12 -7.26 -9.18 -0.17
C LEU A 12 -8.57 -8.42 -0.23
N GLU A 13 -9.53 -8.81 0.58
CA GLU A 13 -10.82 -8.13 0.64
C GLU A 13 -10.66 -6.70 1.14
N LEU A 14 -9.85 -6.50 2.18
CA LEU A 14 -9.57 -5.17 2.69
C LEU A 14 -8.91 -4.30 1.62
N LEU A 15 -7.92 -4.83 0.91
CA LEU A 15 -7.25 -4.12 -0.16
C LEU A 15 -8.24 -3.66 -1.22
N LYS A 16 -9.13 -4.54 -1.64
CA LYS A 16 -10.13 -4.21 -2.66
C LYS A 16 -11.08 -3.13 -2.16
N LYS A 17 -11.46 -3.17 -0.90
CA LYS A 17 -12.34 -2.15 -0.32
C LYS A 17 -11.65 -0.79 -0.26
N ILE A 18 -10.41 -0.75 0.20
CA ILE A 18 -9.65 0.50 0.28
C ILE A 18 -9.50 1.13 -1.10
N THR A 19 -9.06 0.35 -2.07
CA THR A 19 -8.79 0.88 -3.41
C THR A 19 -10.05 1.26 -4.17
N SER A 20 -11.22 0.83 -3.70
CA SER A 20 -12.49 1.24 -4.29
C SER A 20 -12.97 2.60 -3.78
N ILE A 21 -12.41 3.09 -2.68
CA ILE A 21 -12.76 4.41 -2.15
C ILE A 21 -12.08 5.47 -3.02
N PRO A 22 -12.85 6.43 -3.59
CA PRO A 22 -12.27 7.40 -4.53
C PRO A 22 -11.07 8.16 -3.99
N ASP A 23 -11.08 8.51 -2.70
CA ASP A 23 -9.98 9.26 -2.10
C ASP A 23 -8.68 8.46 -2.05
N PHE A 24 -8.75 7.15 -2.21
CA PHE A 24 -7.58 6.28 -2.21
C PHE A 24 -7.21 5.77 -3.59
N SER A 25 -7.85 6.29 -4.64
CA SER A 25 -7.60 5.84 -6.01
C SER A 25 -6.21 6.23 -6.53
N TYR A 26 -5.55 7.17 -5.87
CA TYR A 26 -4.20 7.61 -6.26
C TYR A 26 -3.09 6.77 -5.64
N PHE A 27 -3.44 5.83 -4.80
CA PHE A 27 -2.46 4.95 -4.17
C PHE A 27 -2.21 3.73 -5.04
N ARG A 28 -0.97 3.22 -4.98
CA ARG A 28 -0.57 2.02 -5.70
C ARG A 28 -0.03 1.01 -4.73
N LEU A 29 -0.38 -0.25 -4.94
CA LEU A 29 0.12 -1.32 -4.11
C LEU A 29 1.59 -1.58 -4.41
N VAL A 30 2.40 -1.64 -3.37
CA VAL A 30 3.83 -1.95 -3.46
C VAL A 30 4.19 -2.95 -2.36
N GLY A 31 5.48 -3.29 -2.28
CA GLY A 31 6.00 -4.10 -1.19
C GLY A 31 5.71 -5.58 -1.33
N GLY A 32 5.79 -6.27 -0.20
CA GLY A 32 5.67 -7.73 -0.18
C GLY A 32 4.36 -8.26 -0.67
N LEU A 33 3.26 -7.56 -0.36
CA LEU A 33 1.94 -7.98 -0.82
C LEU A 33 1.84 -7.90 -2.34
N ALA A 34 2.36 -6.82 -2.94
CA ALA A 34 2.37 -6.69 -4.39
C ALA A 34 3.14 -7.83 -5.04
N LEU A 35 4.31 -8.14 -4.50
CA LEU A 35 5.15 -9.23 -5.02
C LEU A 35 4.47 -10.58 -4.85
N SER A 36 3.78 -10.81 -3.73
CA SER A 36 3.04 -12.04 -3.52
C SER A 36 1.92 -12.22 -4.53
N LEU A 37 1.14 -11.16 -4.76
CA LEU A 37 0.00 -11.24 -5.69
C LEU A 37 0.44 -11.39 -7.14
N LEU A 38 1.52 -10.71 -7.53
CA LEU A 38 1.98 -10.75 -8.92
C LEU A 38 2.79 -11.99 -9.24
N PHE A 39 3.62 -12.46 -8.31
CA PHE A 39 4.60 -13.50 -8.59
C PHE A 39 4.49 -14.73 -7.69
N GLY A 40 3.65 -14.68 -6.66
CA GLY A 40 3.48 -15.83 -5.77
C GLY A 40 4.71 -16.15 -4.93
N HIS A 41 5.57 -15.16 -4.67
CA HIS A 41 6.84 -15.40 -4.00
C HIS A 41 6.70 -15.85 -2.56
N ARG A 42 5.79 -15.23 -1.81
CA ARG A 42 5.62 -15.52 -0.39
C ARG A 42 4.36 -14.84 0.11
N LYS A 43 3.91 -15.25 1.28
CA LYS A 43 2.82 -14.57 1.96
C LYS A 43 3.32 -13.25 2.51
N SER A 44 2.53 -12.23 2.35
CA SER A 44 2.83 -10.92 2.88
C SER A 44 2.10 -10.68 4.18
N ILE A 45 2.67 -9.83 5.03
CA ILE A 45 2.08 -9.47 6.32
C ILE A 45 1.35 -8.15 6.21
N ASP A 46 1.92 -7.17 5.54
CA ASP A 46 1.44 -5.79 5.54
C ASP A 46 0.92 -5.35 4.18
N LEU A 47 -0.01 -4.40 4.22
CA LEU A 47 -0.46 -3.69 3.02
C LEU A 47 0.33 -2.39 2.94
N ASP A 48 1.05 -2.20 1.84
CA ASP A 48 1.81 -0.98 1.60
C ASP A 48 1.25 -0.28 0.37
N LEU A 49 0.68 0.91 0.58
CA LEU A 49 0.08 1.70 -0.48
C LEU A 49 0.82 3.03 -0.60
N PHE A 50 1.35 3.29 -1.77
CA PHE A 50 2.16 4.47 -2.03
C PHE A 50 1.49 5.42 -3.00
N THR A 51 1.66 6.72 -2.76
CA THR A 51 1.24 7.77 -3.68
C THR A 51 2.38 8.77 -3.84
N THR A 52 2.30 9.59 -4.88
CA THR A 52 3.22 10.72 -5.04
C THR A 52 2.55 12.05 -4.68
N ASP A 53 1.27 12.00 -4.31
CA ASP A 53 0.56 13.17 -3.84
C ASP A 53 0.82 13.41 -2.35
N SER A 54 0.50 14.62 -1.89
CA SER A 54 0.59 14.93 -0.46
C SER A 54 -0.36 14.05 0.34
N LEU A 55 0.07 13.66 1.52
CA LEU A 55 -0.70 12.78 2.39
C LEU A 55 -1.45 13.63 3.41
N GLU A 56 -2.77 13.69 3.26
CA GLU A 56 -3.63 14.40 4.21
C GLU A 56 -4.09 13.43 5.28
N LYS A 57 -3.23 13.21 6.27
CA LYS A 57 -3.41 12.15 7.26
C LYS A 57 -4.73 12.25 8.02
N GLU A 58 -5.14 13.45 8.42
CA GLU A 58 -6.38 13.62 9.18
C GLU A 58 -7.60 13.30 8.33
N THR A 59 -7.61 13.78 7.09
CA THR A 59 -8.70 13.51 6.17
C THR A 59 -8.81 12.02 5.86
N LEU A 60 -7.68 11.40 5.55
CA LEU A 60 -7.66 9.97 5.25
C LEU A 60 -8.10 9.13 6.46
N SER A 61 -7.65 9.51 7.64
CA SER A 61 -8.04 8.81 8.87
C SER A 61 -9.54 8.91 9.11
N GLN A 62 -10.13 10.08 8.84
CA GLN A 62 -11.57 10.26 9.00
C GLN A 62 -12.34 9.38 8.02
N ILE A 63 -11.90 9.33 6.79
CA ILE A 63 -12.55 8.48 5.77
C ILE A 63 -12.49 7.02 6.19
N LEU A 64 -11.33 6.57 6.64
CA LEU A 64 -11.17 5.18 7.07
C LEU A 64 -12.03 4.85 8.29
N THR A 65 -12.14 5.80 9.22
CA THR A 65 -13.00 5.64 10.38
C THR A 65 -14.47 5.50 9.96
N ASP A 66 -14.89 6.25 8.96
CA ASP A 66 -16.27 6.21 8.48
C ASP A 66 -16.58 4.93 7.70
N PHE A 67 -15.61 4.40 6.98
CA PHE A 67 -15.81 3.22 6.13
C PHE A 67 -15.61 1.89 6.84
N PHE A 68 -14.81 1.85 7.89
CA PHE A 68 -14.46 0.60 8.55
C PHE A 68 -14.83 0.64 10.02
N LEU A 69 -15.32 -0.49 10.53
CA LEU A 69 -15.74 -0.60 11.93
C LEU A 69 -14.57 -0.50 12.90
N SER A 70 -13.41 -0.98 12.49
CA SER A 70 -12.23 -0.96 13.36
C SER A 70 -11.08 -0.28 12.64
N PHE A 71 -10.70 0.87 13.15
CA PHE A 71 -9.58 1.64 12.62
C PHE A 71 -8.81 2.25 13.78
N THR A 72 -7.50 2.05 13.79
CA THR A 72 -6.61 2.63 14.79
C THR A 72 -5.38 3.16 14.09
N SER A 73 -5.11 4.44 14.24
CA SER A 73 -3.88 5.02 13.70
C SER A 73 -2.75 4.87 14.71
N LEU A 74 -1.56 4.64 14.18
CA LEU A 74 -0.34 4.60 14.99
C LEU A 74 0.34 5.96 14.94
N GLU A 75 0.98 6.33 16.03
CA GLU A 75 1.73 7.57 16.05
C GLU A 75 2.90 7.50 15.10
N ASN A 76 3.04 8.55 14.28
CA ASN A 76 4.17 8.67 13.38
C ASN A 76 4.41 10.15 13.13
N LYS A 77 5.63 10.59 13.39
CA LYS A 77 5.99 12.01 13.28
C LYS A 77 6.11 12.45 11.82
N SER A 78 6.32 11.52 10.91
CA SER A 78 6.45 11.86 9.49
C SER A 78 5.10 12.28 8.91
N LYS A 79 5.08 13.38 8.18
CA LYS A 79 3.89 13.80 7.47
C LYS A 79 3.64 12.96 6.22
N ALA A 80 4.62 12.17 5.82
CA ALA A 80 4.56 11.36 4.60
C ALA A 80 4.12 9.94 4.85
N ILE A 81 3.87 9.56 6.11
CA ILE A 81 3.52 8.18 6.43
C ILE A 81 2.31 8.16 7.36
N LEU A 82 1.30 7.39 6.98
CA LEU A 82 0.16 7.08 7.85
C LEU A 82 0.19 5.58 8.09
N GLN A 83 0.50 5.18 9.30
CA GLN A 83 0.51 3.79 9.72
C GLN A 83 -0.73 3.51 10.56
N CYS A 84 -1.42 2.44 10.25
CA CYS A 84 -2.66 2.13 10.95
C CYS A 84 -2.96 0.63 10.94
N TYR A 85 -3.94 0.26 11.75
CA TYR A 85 -4.57 -1.05 11.71
C TYR A 85 -6.01 -0.87 11.29
N ILE A 86 -6.43 -1.60 10.29
CA ILE A 86 -7.82 -1.63 9.82
C ILE A 86 -8.28 -3.07 9.92
N GLN A 87 -9.28 -3.32 10.77
CA GLN A 87 -9.76 -4.69 11.01
C GLN A 87 -8.60 -5.63 11.37
N ASP A 88 -7.71 -5.13 12.24
CA ASP A 88 -6.54 -5.85 12.76
C ASP A 88 -5.46 -6.13 11.70
N ILE A 89 -5.56 -5.52 10.54
CA ILE A 89 -4.55 -5.67 9.48
C ILE A 89 -3.72 -4.40 9.41
N LYS A 90 -2.38 -4.57 9.43
CA LYS A 90 -1.47 -3.42 9.35
C LYS A 90 -1.49 -2.86 7.93
N VAL A 91 -1.71 -1.56 7.83
CA VAL A 91 -1.73 -0.85 6.55
C VAL A 91 -0.88 0.39 6.66
N ASP A 92 0.03 0.57 5.72
CA ASP A 92 0.87 1.75 5.63
C ASP A 92 0.54 2.52 4.36
N PHE A 93 0.25 3.81 4.53
CA PHE A 93 0.06 4.74 3.42
C PHE A 93 1.25 5.67 3.39
N VAL A 94 1.95 5.72 2.27
CA VAL A 94 3.20 6.46 2.16
C VAL A 94 3.17 7.42 0.98
N SER A 95 3.58 8.65 1.21
CA SER A 95 3.76 9.65 0.17
C SER A 95 5.23 9.71 -0.22
N LEU A 96 5.52 9.50 -1.49
CA LEU A 96 6.88 9.54 -2.01
C LEU A 96 7.19 10.90 -2.60
N LYS A 97 8.43 11.34 -2.46
CA LYS A 97 8.86 12.60 -3.09
C LYS A 97 9.05 12.44 -4.58
N ASP A 98 9.55 11.29 -5.00
CA ASP A 98 9.81 11.03 -6.41
C ASP A 98 8.54 10.59 -7.11
N GLN A 99 8.42 10.96 -8.38
CA GLN A 99 7.29 10.56 -9.19
C GLN A 99 7.45 9.10 -9.64
N PHE A 100 6.32 8.42 -9.79
CA PHE A 100 6.33 7.16 -10.51
C PHE A 100 6.60 7.46 -11.99
N ILE A 101 7.44 6.65 -12.62
CA ILE A 101 7.79 6.84 -14.03
C ILE A 101 6.72 6.28 -14.95
N TYR A 102 6.08 5.19 -14.54
CA TYR A 102 5.10 4.48 -15.35
C TYR A 102 3.70 4.63 -14.78
N PHE A 103 2.70 4.48 -15.64
CA PHE A 103 1.33 4.40 -15.18
C PHE A 103 1.14 3.15 -14.34
N PRO A 104 0.17 3.13 -13.41
CA PRO A 104 -0.09 1.93 -12.63
C PRO A 104 -0.65 0.83 -13.51
N ASP A 105 -0.30 -0.41 -13.18
CA ASP A 105 -0.95 -1.57 -13.78
C ASP A 105 -2.18 -1.88 -12.97
N ILE A 106 -3.34 -1.84 -13.61
CA ILE A 106 -4.60 -2.13 -12.92
C ILE A 106 -4.98 -3.57 -13.22
N ILE A 107 -4.95 -4.40 -12.18
CA ILE A 107 -5.25 -5.81 -12.29
C ILE A 107 -6.34 -6.13 -11.26
N ASP A 108 -7.44 -6.69 -11.72
CA ASP A 108 -8.61 -6.98 -10.86
C ASP A 108 -9.05 -5.74 -10.07
N ASN A 109 -9.03 -4.58 -10.73
CA ASN A 109 -9.39 -3.27 -10.17
C ASN A 109 -8.44 -2.78 -9.08
N ILE A 110 -7.30 -3.40 -8.89
CA ILE A 110 -6.29 -2.97 -7.93
C ILE A 110 -5.16 -2.26 -8.68
N PRO A 111 -4.85 -1.00 -8.33
CA PRO A 111 -3.73 -0.31 -8.96
C PRO A 111 -2.41 -0.75 -8.33
N PHE A 112 -1.58 -1.41 -9.11
CA PHE A 112 -0.24 -1.81 -8.72
C PHE A 112 0.76 -0.80 -9.27
N ALA A 113 1.82 -0.52 -8.51
CA ALA A 113 2.95 0.18 -9.10
C ALA A 113 3.52 -0.70 -10.22
N HIS A 114 3.90 -0.07 -11.34
CA HIS A 114 4.45 -0.82 -12.47
C HIS A 114 5.70 -1.58 -12.03
N ILE A 115 5.94 -2.74 -12.64
CA ILE A 115 7.07 -3.60 -12.24
C ILE A 115 8.40 -2.85 -12.29
N GLU A 116 8.58 -1.95 -13.25
CA GLU A 116 9.79 -1.15 -13.34
C GLU A 116 9.93 -0.20 -12.15
N ASP A 117 8.82 0.40 -11.71
CA ASP A 117 8.82 1.27 -10.54
C ASP A 117 9.03 0.47 -9.26
N LEU A 118 8.48 -0.73 -9.17
CA LEU A 118 8.71 -1.61 -8.03
C LEU A 118 10.19 -1.96 -7.88
N SER A 119 10.84 -2.25 -9.00
CA SER A 119 12.26 -2.58 -9.01
C SER A 119 13.10 -1.39 -8.56
N ALA A 120 12.77 -0.19 -9.02
CA ALA A 120 13.48 1.03 -8.64
C ALA A 120 13.32 1.31 -7.14
N LEU A 121 12.10 1.15 -6.60
CA LEU A 121 11.85 1.35 -5.18
C LEU A 121 12.64 0.34 -4.34
N LYS A 122 12.74 -0.89 -4.78
CA LYS A 122 13.49 -1.91 -4.08
C LYS A 122 14.98 -1.56 -4.05
N LEU A 123 15.53 -1.09 -5.16
CA LEU A 123 16.92 -0.66 -5.21
C LEU A 123 17.17 0.52 -4.28
N ASN A 124 16.26 1.49 -4.26
CA ASN A 124 16.37 2.62 -3.36
C ASN A 124 16.29 2.20 -1.90
N ALA A 125 15.45 1.23 -1.59
CA ALA A 125 15.35 0.71 -0.23
C ALA A 125 16.66 0.09 0.23
N ILE A 126 17.33 -0.64 -0.65
CA ILE A 126 18.62 -1.25 -0.34
C ILE A 126 19.67 -0.16 -0.09
N LYS A 127 19.72 0.84 -0.96
CA LYS A 127 20.68 1.94 -0.82
C LYS A 127 20.37 2.82 0.37
N GLY A 128 19.10 3.01 0.66
CA GLY A 128 18.63 3.90 1.70
C GLY A 128 18.66 3.33 3.10
N ARG A 129 19.28 2.21 3.30
CA ARG A 129 19.40 1.57 4.60
C ARG A 129 18.02 1.24 5.19
N GLY A 130 17.58 1.96 6.16
CA GLY A 130 16.35 1.65 6.88
C GLY A 130 15.10 1.49 6.03
N ALA A 131 15.13 1.86 4.78
CA ALA A 131 13.98 1.73 3.90
C ALA A 131 13.64 0.29 3.56
N LYS A 132 14.51 -0.64 3.87
CA LYS A 132 14.29 -2.06 3.57
C LYS A 132 12.99 -2.61 4.13
N LYS A 133 12.42 -1.98 5.14
CA LYS A 133 11.18 -2.44 5.73
C LYS A 133 9.97 -2.32 4.80
N PHE A 134 10.10 -1.60 3.70
CA PHE A 134 9.03 -1.48 2.73
C PHE A 134 9.00 -2.65 1.75
N PHE A 135 9.96 -3.55 1.84
CA PHE A 135 10.04 -4.74 1.01
C PHE A 135 10.36 -5.99 1.87
#